data_7c04dbfdca057c37f37be10c504a9c9a
#
_entry.id   7c04dbfdca057c37f37be10c504a9c9a
#
_cell.length_a   1.000
_cell.length_b   1.000
_cell.length_c   1.000
_cell.angle_alpha   90.00
_cell.angle_beta   90.00
_cell.angle_gamma   90.00
#
_symmetry.space_group_name_H-M   'P 1'
#
loop_
_entity.id
_entity.type
_entity.pdbx_description
1 polymer ?
#
loop_
_entity_poly.entity_id
_entity_poly.type
_entity_poly.pdbx_seq_one_letter_code
_entity_poly.pdbx_strand_id
1 'polypeptide(L)'
;MPEEGEHIKMKGLEVRTKEEKEMPVVSMSYLLEAGVHFGHQTKRWNPKMKEYIFTARDDIYIIDLQKTVKKIEEAYAALKEIAANGGKVIFVGTKKQASEATEEEAKRSDSYYVSKRWLGGTLTNFRTIRRRINRLDQIEKMEKDGTFEKLPKKEVVMIKKEYEKLNSYFCGLREMKKIPQAMIIVDPKKEINAINEAHKLGIPVFGIVDTNCDPDLVDYVIPGNDDAIRAVKIVLGVLNNAICEAYGKPVEDYITEEDKVKASAKEVANDVKELAKDVKKVVEKKVSEVAPKALEKAHEVKETVKEAVKEIASDVKEESVDLAKKTVAELKAMAKEANIEGYSKLKKDELINALRK
;
A
#
# COMPACT_ATOMS: atom_id res chain seq x y z
N MET A 1 6.28 -48.87 45.15
CA MET A 1 6.15 -49.04 43.69
C MET A 1 4.97 -48.22 43.27
N PRO A 2 5.15 -47.01 42.75
CA PRO A 2 4.13 -46.35 41.96
C PRO A 2 4.56 -46.31 40.49
N GLU A 3 3.52 -46.44 39.66
CA GLU A 3 3.56 -46.61 38.24
C GLU A 3 4.07 -45.37 37.47
N GLU A 4 4.85 -45.64 36.46
CA GLU A 4 5.34 -44.63 35.51
C GLU A 4 4.19 -44.20 34.58
N GLY A 5 3.79 -42.94 34.73
CA GLY A 5 2.87 -42.27 33.79
C GLY A 5 3.59 -41.85 32.53
N GLU A 6 3.31 -42.49 31.42
CA GLU A 6 3.78 -42.10 30.10
C GLU A 6 3.35 -40.67 29.73
N HIS A 7 4.29 -39.77 29.72
CA HIS A 7 4.16 -38.45 29.11
C HIS A 7 4.14 -38.59 27.57
N ILE A 8 2.96 -38.61 27.00
CA ILE A 8 2.75 -38.43 25.55
C ILE A 8 3.14 -36.98 25.22
N LYS A 9 4.35 -36.81 24.71
CA LYS A 9 4.79 -35.57 24.07
C LYS A 9 3.93 -35.37 22.82
N MET A 10 2.90 -34.52 22.93
CA MET A 10 2.25 -33.92 21.78
C MET A 10 3.29 -33.04 21.05
N LYS A 11 3.88 -33.56 19.99
CA LYS A 11 4.68 -32.78 19.05
C LYS A 11 3.79 -31.67 18.51
N GLY A 12 4.29 -30.44 18.69
CA GLY A 12 3.61 -29.21 18.30
C GLY A 12 3.13 -29.29 16.87
N LEU A 13 1.86 -29.02 16.70
CA LEU A 13 1.32 -28.49 15.47
C LEU A 13 2.02 -27.14 15.28
N GLU A 14 3.04 -27.09 14.42
CA GLU A 14 3.47 -25.84 13.83
C GLU A 14 2.24 -25.31 13.09
N VAL A 15 1.58 -24.33 13.72
CA VAL A 15 0.61 -23.48 13.06
C VAL A 15 1.43 -22.75 11.99
N ARG A 16 1.43 -23.27 10.76
CA ARG A 16 1.83 -22.49 9.60
C ARG A 16 0.99 -21.23 9.66
N THR A 17 1.65 -20.13 9.93
CA THR A 17 1.10 -18.80 9.74
C THR A 17 0.46 -18.80 8.35
N LYS A 18 -0.86 -18.62 8.31
CA LYS A 18 -1.57 -18.36 7.05
C LYS A 18 -0.81 -17.25 6.39
N GLU A 19 -0.29 -17.52 5.19
CA GLU A 19 0.08 -16.44 4.28
C GLU A 19 -1.17 -15.56 4.20
N GLU A 20 -1.10 -14.37 4.77
CA GLU A 20 -2.15 -13.37 4.62
C GLU A 20 -2.26 -13.14 3.12
N LYS A 21 -3.32 -13.67 2.53
CA LYS A 21 -3.62 -13.49 1.10
C LYS A 21 -3.89 -12.01 0.90
N GLU A 22 -2.90 -11.34 0.34
CA GLU A 22 -2.91 -9.91 0.14
C GLU A 22 -4.04 -9.54 -0.84
N MET A 23 -5.01 -8.78 -0.33
CA MET A 23 -5.96 -8.08 -1.20
C MET A 23 -5.18 -7.03 -2.01
N PRO A 24 -5.56 -6.76 -3.27
CA PRO A 24 -4.86 -5.74 -4.05
C PRO A 24 -4.92 -4.41 -3.29
N VAL A 25 -3.76 -3.81 -3.07
CA VAL A 25 -3.61 -2.57 -2.30
C VAL A 25 -4.22 -1.36 -3.02
N VAL A 26 -4.28 -1.44 -4.36
CA VAL A 26 -4.84 -0.39 -5.21
C VAL A 26 -5.50 -0.98 -6.46
N SER A 27 -6.63 -0.39 -6.85
CA SER A 27 -7.30 -0.75 -8.11
C SER A 27 -6.60 -0.13 -9.32
N MET A 28 -6.45 -0.93 -10.40
CA MET A 28 -5.94 -0.44 -11.68
C MET A 28 -6.84 0.64 -12.29
N SER A 29 -8.14 0.57 -12.06
CA SER A 29 -9.12 1.56 -12.52
C SER A 29 -8.87 2.93 -11.89
N TYR A 30 -8.56 2.98 -10.59
CA TYR A 30 -8.18 4.20 -9.89
C TYR A 30 -6.91 4.83 -10.44
N LEU A 31 -5.88 4.01 -10.70
CA LEU A 31 -4.63 4.49 -11.28
C LEU A 31 -4.82 5.04 -12.70
N LEU A 32 -5.68 4.39 -13.49
CA LEU A 32 -6.00 4.81 -14.85
C LEU A 32 -6.74 6.16 -14.84
N GLU A 33 -7.75 6.32 -14.00
CA GLU A 33 -8.55 7.54 -13.86
C GLU A 33 -7.72 8.73 -13.36
N ALA A 34 -6.78 8.46 -12.43
CA ALA A 34 -5.86 9.47 -11.94
C ALA A 34 -4.79 9.88 -12.96
N GLY A 35 -4.64 9.13 -14.07
CA GLY A 35 -3.66 9.40 -15.10
C GLY A 35 -2.23 9.02 -14.72
N VAL A 36 -2.04 8.02 -13.86
CA VAL A 36 -0.72 7.51 -13.45
C VAL A 36 0.05 6.91 -14.63
N HIS A 37 -0.68 6.43 -15.65
CA HIS A 37 -0.12 5.81 -16.85
C HIS A 37 0.52 6.79 -17.85
N PHE A 38 0.30 8.08 -17.72
CA PHE A 38 0.94 9.08 -18.59
C PHE A 38 2.38 9.33 -18.14
N GLY A 39 3.30 9.18 -19.06
CA GLY A 39 4.70 9.57 -18.86
C GLY A 39 5.04 10.88 -19.58
N HIS A 40 6.32 11.12 -19.76
CA HIS A 40 6.85 12.29 -20.46
C HIS A 40 6.93 12.07 -21.99
N GLN A 41 7.22 13.16 -22.71
CA GLN A 41 7.44 13.14 -24.16
C GLN A 41 8.57 12.18 -24.53
N THR A 42 8.44 11.51 -25.67
CA THR A 42 9.41 10.53 -26.18
C THR A 42 10.85 11.08 -26.30
N LYS A 43 11.00 12.38 -26.53
CA LYS A 43 12.31 13.05 -26.62
C LYS A 43 13.06 13.16 -25.30
N ARG A 44 12.37 12.99 -24.16
CA ARG A 44 12.93 13.21 -22.82
C ARG A 44 13.09 11.93 -22.00
N TRP A 45 12.83 10.79 -22.57
CA TRP A 45 12.83 9.53 -21.85
C TRP A 45 14.23 9.04 -21.45
N ASN A 46 14.29 8.19 -20.45
CA ASN A 46 15.48 7.45 -20.06
C ASN A 46 15.40 6.02 -20.64
N PRO A 47 16.42 5.53 -21.38
CA PRO A 47 16.43 4.17 -21.93
C PRO A 47 16.26 3.05 -20.90
N LYS A 48 16.70 3.24 -19.67
CA LYS A 48 16.54 2.28 -18.59
C LYS A 48 15.08 2.06 -18.18
N MET A 49 14.19 3.03 -18.46
CA MET A 49 12.75 2.92 -18.21
C MET A 49 12.01 2.07 -19.25
N LYS A 50 12.71 1.55 -20.26
CA LYS A 50 12.12 0.74 -21.34
C LYS A 50 11.26 -0.42 -20.84
N GLU A 51 11.66 -1.07 -19.78
CA GLU A 51 10.92 -2.21 -19.24
C GLU A 51 9.57 -1.81 -18.63
N TYR A 52 9.41 -0.56 -18.15
CA TYR A 52 8.17 -0.05 -17.52
C TYR A 52 7.24 0.64 -18.51
N ILE A 53 7.66 0.81 -19.76
CA ILE A 53 6.89 1.46 -20.82
C ILE A 53 6.07 0.42 -21.56
N PHE A 54 4.75 0.66 -21.68
CA PHE A 54 3.84 -0.19 -22.46
C PHE A 54 3.87 0.16 -23.94
N THR A 55 3.70 1.46 -24.29
CA THR A 55 3.67 1.95 -25.66
C THR A 55 3.97 3.46 -25.71
N ALA A 56 4.03 4.01 -26.92
CA ALA A 56 4.05 5.46 -27.15
C ALA A 56 2.81 5.84 -27.93
N ARG A 57 2.12 6.92 -27.50
CA ARG A 57 0.95 7.49 -28.19
C ARG A 57 1.07 9.01 -28.19
N ASP A 58 0.82 9.64 -29.33
CA ASP A 58 0.86 11.10 -29.49
C ASP A 58 2.14 11.75 -28.93
N ASP A 59 3.31 11.16 -29.24
CA ASP A 59 4.63 11.56 -28.74
C ASP A 59 4.81 11.49 -27.21
N ILE A 60 3.93 10.81 -26.49
CA ILE A 60 4.00 10.59 -25.04
C ILE A 60 4.12 9.08 -24.76
N TYR A 61 4.99 8.71 -23.84
CA TYR A 61 5.09 7.33 -23.38
C TYR A 61 3.96 7.00 -22.40
N ILE A 62 3.45 5.78 -22.53
CA ILE A 62 2.45 5.21 -21.62
C ILE A 62 3.11 4.16 -20.76
N ILE A 63 2.99 4.30 -19.45
CA ILE A 63 3.55 3.40 -18.44
C ILE A 63 2.63 2.18 -18.28
N ASP A 64 3.23 1.02 -18.08
CA ASP A 64 2.54 -0.24 -17.82
C ASP A 64 2.00 -0.30 -16.39
N LEU A 65 0.69 -0.06 -16.23
CA LEU A 65 0.03 -0.08 -14.93
C LEU A 65 0.06 -1.44 -14.23
N GLN A 66 0.15 -2.56 -14.98
CA GLN A 66 0.27 -3.88 -14.35
C GLN A 66 1.58 -4.02 -13.56
N LYS A 67 2.65 -3.45 -14.10
CA LYS A 67 3.94 -3.38 -13.41
C LYS A 67 3.91 -2.38 -12.26
N THR A 68 3.23 -1.25 -12.46
CA THR A 68 3.04 -0.24 -11.40
C THR A 68 2.35 -0.85 -10.18
N VAL A 69 1.24 -1.57 -10.36
CA VAL A 69 0.51 -2.22 -9.25
C VAL A 69 1.44 -3.18 -8.48
N LYS A 70 2.15 -4.07 -9.18
CA LYS A 70 3.08 -5.01 -8.54
C LYS A 70 4.16 -4.30 -7.74
N LYS A 71 4.73 -3.21 -8.31
CA LYS A 71 5.78 -2.44 -7.63
C LYS A 71 5.24 -1.63 -6.44
N ILE A 72 3.99 -1.19 -6.49
CA ILE A 72 3.31 -0.59 -5.35
C ILE A 72 3.11 -1.63 -4.24
N GLU A 73 2.68 -2.86 -4.56
CA GLU A 73 2.51 -3.94 -3.58
C GLU A 73 3.84 -4.31 -2.90
N GLU A 74 4.92 -4.46 -3.67
CA GLU A 74 6.27 -4.68 -3.13
C GLU A 74 6.70 -3.54 -2.18
N ALA A 75 6.50 -2.29 -2.60
CA ALA A 75 6.84 -1.11 -1.81
C ALA A 75 5.97 -0.99 -0.55
N TYR A 76 4.68 -1.31 -0.65
CA TYR A 76 3.73 -1.32 0.46
C TYR A 76 4.14 -2.31 1.54
N ALA A 77 4.45 -3.55 1.17
CA ALA A 77 4.89 -4.58 2.11
C ALA A 77 6.16 -4.17 2.85
N ALA A 78 7.16 -3.64 2.13
CA ALA A 78 8.40 -3.16 2.73
C ALA A 78 8.19 -1.96 3.67
N LEU A 79 7.34 -0.99 3.29
CA LEU A 79 7.02 0.16 4.15
C LEU A 79 6.25 -0.25 5.40
N LYS A 80 5.31 -1.19 5.28
CA LYS A 80 4.55 -1.75 6.40
C LYS A 80 5.48 -2.42 7.41
N GLU A 81 6.46 -3.20 6.95
CA GLU A 81 7.45 -3.84 7.81
C GLU A 81 8.32 -2.81 8.55
N ILE A 82 8.84 -1.80 7.83
CA ILE A 82 9.64 -0.72 8.44
C ILE A 82 8.83 0.03 9.50
N ALA A 83 7.58 0.36 9.21
CA ALA A 83 6.70 1.08 10.12
C ALA A 83 6.30 0.22 11.33
N ALA A 84 6.02 -1.07 11.15
CA ALA A 84 5.72 -2.03 12.23
C ALA A 84 6.88 -2.15 13.23
N ASN A 85 8.13 -2.03 12.75
CA ASN A 85 9.32 -1.96 13.58
C ASN A 85 9.52 -0.59 14.29
N GLY A 86 8.54 0.31 14.22
CA GLY A 86 8.60 1.67 14.79
C GLY A 86 9.47 2.64 13.99
N GLY A 87 9.79 2.33 12.74
CA GLY A 87 10.58 3.16 11.84
C GLY A 87 9.80 4.40 11.39
N LYS A 88 10.40 5.59 11.46
CA LYS A 88 9.82 6.84 10.93
C LYS A 88 10.20 7.03 9.47
N VAL A 89 9.26 7.55 8.69
CA VAL A 89 9.42 7.78 7.26
C VAL A 89 9.50 9.28 6.97
N ILE A 90 10.23 9.66 5.93
CA ILE A 90 10.27 11.02 5.42
C ILE A 90 9.75 11.07 3.97
N PHE A 91 8.83 11.97 3.72
CA PHE A 91 8.29 12.25 2.39
C PHE A 91 9.01 13.44 1.76
N VAL A 92 9.47 13.29 0.52
CA VAL A 92 10.19 14.33 -0.21
C VAL A 92 9.50 14.59 -1.55
N GLY A 93 8.89 15.76 -1.68
CA GLY A 93 8.20 16.16 -2.90
C GLY A 93 8.27 17.67 -3.09
N THR A 94 9.34 18.16 -3.72
CA THR A 94 9.53 19.62 -3.91
C THR A 94 8.95 20.13 -5.22
N LYS A 95 8.39 19.24 -6.05
CA LYS A 95 7.68 19.62 -7.27
C LYS A 95 6.35 20.29 -6.89
N LYS A 96 5.93 21.31 -7.62
CA LYS A 96 4.68 22.03 -7.33
C LYS A 96 3.48 21.08 -7.24
N GLN A 97 3.43 20.11 -8.13
CA GLN A 97 2.37 19.11 -8.22
C GLN A 97 2.37 18.12 -7.04
N ALA A 98 3.53 17.89 -6.43
CA ALA A 98 3.71 16.95 -5.33
C ALA A 98 3.68 17.60 -3.95
N SER A 99 3.98 18.90 -3.86
CA SER A 99 4.20 19.63 -2.61
C SER A 99 3.03 19.53 -1.63
N GLU A 100 1.81 19.72 -2.12
CA GLU A 100 0.59 19.69 -1.29
C GLU A 100 0.26 18.25 -0.86
N ALA A 101 0.26 17.30 -1.80
CA ALA A 101 0.01 15.89 -1.50
C ALA A 101 1.05 15.32 -0.51
N THR A 102 2.33 15.68 -0.67
CA THR A 102 3.40 15.30 0.26
C THR A 102 3.15 15.80 1.68
N GLU A 103 2.68 17.03 1.82
CA GLU A 103 2.39 17.62 3.14
C GLU A 103 1.15 17.02 3.79
N GLU A 104 0.07 16.82 3.04
CA GLU A 104 -1.17 16.21 3.52
C GLU A 104 -0.94 14.78 4.00
N GLU A 105 -0.29 13.95 3.15
CA GLU A 105 -0.05 12.56 3.45
C GLU A 105 0.92 12.36 4.63
N ALA A 106 1.98 13.14 4.69
CA ALA A 106 2.91 13.06 5.82
C ALA A 106 2.24 13.45 7.15
N LYS A 107 1.35 14.45 7.16
CA LYS A 107 0.58 14.82 8.35
C LYS A 107 -0.38 13.71 8.77
N ARG A 108 -0.99 13.00 7.83
CA ARG A 108 -1.91 11.88 8.10
C ARG A 108 -1.23 10.75 8.89
N SER A 109 0.02 10.44 8.56
CA SER A 109 0.79 9.38 9.23
C SER A 109 1.69 9.85 10.38
N ASP A 110 1.78 11.14 10.71
CA ASP A 110 2.78 11.75 11.61
C ASP A 110 4.22 11.45 11.15
N SER A 111 4.42 11.50 9.86
CA SER A 111 5.72 11.33 9.21
C SER A 111 6.37 12.67 8.93
N TYR A 112 7.68 12.66 8.65
CA TYR A 112 8.40 13.86 8.29
C TYR A 112 8.19 14.21 6.82
N TYR A 113 8.32 15.50 6.46
CA TYR A 113 8.20 15.90 5.07
C TYR A 113 9.08 17.09 4.68
N VAL A 114 9.42 17.15 3.39
CA VAL A 114 10.05 18.27 2.74
C VAL A 114 9.28 18.61 1.46
N SER A 115 8.55 19.73 1.47
CA SER A 115 7.63 20.12 0.39
C SER A 115 8.13 21.29 -0.48
N LYS A 116 9.19 22.02 -0.07
CA LYS A 116 9.67 23.20 -0.81
C LYS A 116 11.01 22.97 -1.49
N ARG A 117 12.04 22.63 -0.73
CA ARG A 117 13.38 22.38 -1.26
C ARG A 117 14.18 21.53 -0.29
N TRP A 118 14.82 20.49 -0.82
CA TRP A 118 15.80 19.74 -0.06
C TRP A 118 17.07 20.58 0.12
N LEU A 119 17.50 20.74 1.34
CA LEU A 119 18.77 21.41 1.65
C LEU A 119 19.87 20.37 1.78
N GLY A 120 20.98 20.56 1.06
CA GLY A 120 22.11 19.63 1.16
C GLY A 120 22.59 19.48 2.61
N GLY A 121 22.78 18.25 3.03
CA GLY A 121 23.15 17.92 4.41
C GLY A 121 21.97 17.74 5.36
N THR A 122 20.74 17.68 4.87
CA THR A 122 19.55 17.50 5.72
C THR A 122 19.65 16.24 6.59
N LEU A 123 20.14 15.16 6.06
CA LEU A 123 20.39 13.90 6.81
C LEU A 123 21.85 13.73 7.20
N THR A 124 22.78 13.96 6.28
CA THR A 124 24.21 13.74 6.50
C THR A 124 24.84 14.76 7.45
N ASN A 125 24.29 15.97 7.53
CA ASN A 125 24.70 17.00 8.49
C ASN A 125 23.56 17.38 9.44
N PHE A 126 22.86 16.37 9.94
CA PHE A 126 21.67 16.50 10.76
C PHE A 126 21.87 17.41 11.98
N ARG A 127 23.05 17.37 12.62
CA ARG A 127 23.37 18.24 13.77
C ARG A 127 23.27 19.73 13.44
N THR A 128 23.71 20.14 12.26
CA THR A 128 23.62 21.54 11.82
C THR A 128 22.19 21.92 11.47
N ILE A 129 21.46 21.04 10.79
CA ILE A 129 20.03 21.23 10.49
C ILE A 129 19.23 21.36 11.78
N ARG A 130 19.48 20.52 12.78
CA ARG A 130 18.81 20.60 14.09
C ARG A 130 19.05 21.93 14.80
N ARG A 131 20.24 22.51 14.66
CA ARG A 131 20.51 23.87 15.19
C ARG A 131 19.65 24.93 14.49
N ARG A 132 19.41 24.79 13.18
CA ARG A 132 18.53 25.71 12.43
C ARG A 132 17.08 25.56 12.83
N ILE A 133 16.62 24.35 13.07
CA ILE A 133 15.27 24.07 13.61
C ILE A 133 15.13 24.68 15.00
N ASN A 134 16.10 24.49 15.88
CA ASN A 134 16.10 25.10 17.21
C ASN A 134 16.07 26.62 17.14
N ARG A 135 16.71 27.26 16.13
CA ARG A 135 16.63 28.70 15.88
C ARG A 135 15.20 29.15 15.57
N LEU A 136 14.45 28.36 14.84
CA LEU A 136 13.05 28.63 14.55
C LEU A 136 12.22 28.63 15.85
N ASP A 137 12.40 27.61 16.70
CA ASP A 137 11.74 27.52 18.00
C ASP A 137 12.14 28.70 18.93
N GLN A 138 13.39 29.17 18.84
CA GLN A 138 13.85 30.34 19.58
C GLN A 138 13.14 31.63 19.13
N ILE A 139 12.97 31.83 17.82
CA ILE A 139 12.29 33.01 17.28
C ILE A 139 10.82 33.01 17.74
N GLU A 140 10.14 31.88 17.73
CA GLU A 140 8.78 31.76 18.24
C GLU A 140 8.68 32.09 19.76
N LYS A 141 9.67 31.65 20.54
CA LYS A 141 9.74 32.03 21.97
C LYS A 141 9.95 33.54 22.17
N MET A 142 10.86 34.14 21.39
CA MET A 142 11.10 35.56 21.44
C MET A 142 9.83 36.39 21.12
N GLU A 143 8.99 35.91 20.21
CA GLU A 143 7.72 36.56 19.91
C GLU A 143 6.73 36.44 21.07
N LYS A 144 6.62 35.23 21.67
CA LYS A 144 5.74 34.99 22.84
C LYS A 144 6.17 35.74 24.10
N ASP A 145 7.47 35.86 24.31
CA ASP A 145 8.05 36.53 25.46
C ASP A 145 8.04 38.07 25.35
N GLY A 146 7.48 38.63 24.28
CA GLY A 146 7.45 40.09 24.05
C GLY A 146 8.82 40.70 23.77
N THR A 147 9.84 39.87 23.46
CA THR A 147 11.20 40.37 23.17
C THR A 147 11.22 41.28 21.93
N PHE A 148 10.30 41.10 20.98
CA PHE A 148 10.21 41.92 19.78
C PHE A 148 9.85 43.39 20.07
N GLU A 149 9.18 43.66 21.18
CA GLU A 149 8.86 45.05 21.60
C GLU A 149 10.08 45.82 22.07
N LYS A 150 11.11 45.12 22.54
CA LYS A 150 12.38 45.67 23.03
C LYS A 150 13.42 45.90 21.92
N LEU A 151 13.18 45.33 20.73
CA LEU A 151 14.12 45.38 19.60
C LEU A 151 13.78 46.53 18.62
N PRO A 152 14.76 47.10 17.92
CA PRO A 152 14.53 48.03 16.85
C PRO A 152 13.65 47.42 15.74
N LYS A 153 12.70 48.18 15.20
CA LYS A 153 11.77 47.70 14.14
C LYS A 153 12.48 47.04 12.97
N LYS A 154 13.66 47.53 12.58
CA LYS A 154 14.45 46.96 11.47
C LYS A 154 14.92 45.52 11.78
N GLU A 155 15.35 45.25 12.99
CA GLU A 155 15.79 43.92 13.43
C GLU A 155 14.63 42.93 13.49
N VAL A 156 13.48 43.37 14.02
CA VAL A 156 12.25 42.55 14.05
C VAL A 156 11.86 42.12 12.64
N VAL A 157 11.90 43.04 11.66
CA VAL A 157 11.60 42.68 10.25
C VAL A 157 12.60 41.67 9.70
N MET A 158 13.89 41.78 10.04
CA MET A 158 14.90 40.80 9.59
C MET A 158 14.68 39.43 10.23
N ILE A 159 14.38 39.38 11.53
CA ILE A 159 14.09 38.13 12.25
C ILE A 159 12.82 37.47 11.69
N LYS A 160 11.75 38.21 11.39
CA LYS A 160 10.54 37.69 10.79
C LYS A 160 10.80 37.11 9.40
N LYS A 161 11.60 37.75 8.57
CA LYS A 161 12.02 37.17 7.26
C LYS A 161 12.87 35.93 7.43
N GLU A 162 13.76 35.87 8.43
CA GLU A 162 14.52 34.68 8.77
C GLU A 162 13.56 33.55 9.17
N TYR A 163 12.59 33.84 10.02
CA TYR A 163 11.56 32.87 10.45
C TYR A 163 10.77 32.31 9.28
N GLU A 164 10.21 33.15 8.43
CA GLU A 164 9.45 32.72 7.25
C GLU A 164 10.26 31.77 6.37
N LYS A 165 11.53 32.12 6.12
CA LYS A 165 12.46 31.32 5.32
C LYS A 165 12.75 29.97 5.99
N LEU A 166 13.06 29.94 7.28
CA LEU A 166 13.34 28.71 8.03
C LEU A 166 12.09 27.83 8.11
N ASN A 167 10.94 28.43 8.40
CA ASN A 167 9.68 27.72 8.49
C ASN A 167 9.30 27.07 7.16
N SER A 168 9.49 27.76 6.03
CA SER A 168 9.18 27.20 4.72
C SER A 168 10.01 25.96 4.38
N TYR A 169 11.22 25.80 4.93
CA TYR A 169 12.08 24.64 4.66
C TYR A 169 12.00 23.55 5.72
N PHE A 170 11.71 23.88 6.97
CA PHE A 170 11.85 22.97 8.09
C PHE A 170 10.54 22.66 8.80
N CYS A 171 9.38 23.17 8.35
CA CYS A 171 8.10 22.95 9.02
C CYS A 171 7.82 21.43 9.22
N GLY A 172 8.07 20.59 8.23
CA GLY A 172 7.87 19.15 8.31
C GLY A 172 8.98 18.38 9.02
N LEU A 173 10.08 19.05 9.41
CA LEU A 173 11.22 18.42 10.08
C LEU A 173 11.34 18.79 11.56
N ARG A 174 10.42 19.61 12.10
CA ARG A 174 10.49 20.10 13.47
C ARG A 174 10.58 18.99 14.51
N GLU A 175 9.77 17.97 14.37
CA GLU A 175 9.70 16.84 15.29
C GLU A 175 10.77 15.77 15.06
N MET A 176 11.58 15.92 14.02
CA MET A 176 12.60 14.95 13.68
C MET A 176 13.75 14.97 14.68
N LYS A 177 13.72 14.03 15.63
CA LYS A 177 14.78 13.85 16.66
C LYS A 177 15.84 12.84 16.22
N LYS A 178 15.50 11.90 15.37
CA LYS A 178 16.36 10.84 14.84
C LYS A 178 16.25 10.81 13.32
N ILE A 179 17.24 10.25 12.66
CA ILE A 179 17.26 10.01 11.21
C ILE A 179 16.14 9.02 10.87
N PRO A 180 15.36 9.27 9.79
CA PRO A 180 14.28 8.37 9.35
C PRO A 180 14.84 7.04 8.85
N GLN A 181 14.03 5.99 8.89
CA GLN A 181 14.38 4.65 8.46
C GLN A 181 13.96 4.34 7.03
N ALA A 182 13.11 5.18 6.43
CA ALA A 182 12.74 5.09 5.02
C ALA A 182 12.49 6.49 4.43
N MET A 183 12.64 6.60 3.11
CA MET A 183 12.43 7.84 2.37
C MET A 183 11.52 7.58 1.18
N ILE A 184 10.43 8.35 1.06
CA ILE A 184 9.55 8.33 -0.10
C ILE A 184 9.80 9.60 -0.92
N ILE A 185 10.10 9.46 -2.21
CA ILE A 185 10.51 10.56 -3.09
C ILE A 185 9.59 10.63 -4.31
N VAL A 186 9.24 11.86 -4.69
CA VAL A 186 8.60 12.18 -5.97
C VAL A 186 9.62 12.87 -6.86
N ASP A 187 9.79 12.38 -8.10
CA ASP A 187 10.78 12.84 -9.08
C ASP A 187 12.25 12.67 -8.60
N PRO A 188 12.81 11.45 -8.72
CA PRO A 188 14.20 11.17 -8.34
C PRO A 188 15.23 12.05 -9.03
N LYS A 189 14.95 12.50 -10.26
CA LYS A 189 15.85 13.36 -11.03
C LYS A 189 16.04 14.72 -10.38
N LYS A 190 15.01 15.27 -9.78
CA LYS A 190 15.07 16.55 -9.09
C LYS A 190 15.69 16.44 -7.70
N GLU A 191 15.42 15.33 -7.02
CA GLU A 191 15.80 15.11 -5.63
C GLU A 191 17.06 14.24 -5.47
N ILE A 192 17.96 14.25 -6.47
CA ILE A 192 19.20 13.46 -6.48
C ILE A 192 20.05 13.67 -5.20
N ASN A 193 20.04 14.87 -4.64
CA ASN A 193 20.77 15.16 -3.41
C ASN A 193 20.21 14.42 -2.20
N ALA A 194 18.88 14.31 -2.10
CA ALA A 194 18.20 13.57 -1.05
C ALA A 194 18.52 12.08 -1.14
N ILE A 195 18.47 11.52 -2.35
CA ILE A 195 18.81 10.12 -2.65
C ILE A 195 20.26 9.80 -2.26
N ASN A 196 21.21 10.62 -2.70
CA ASN A 196 22.61 10.42 -2.36
C ASN A 196 22.88 10.47 -0.86
N GLU A 197 22.14 11.29 -0.12
CA GLU A 197 22.23 11.34 1.34
C GLU A 197 21.62 10.11 1.99
N ALA A 198 20.49 9.64 1.50
CA ALA A 198 19.82 8.44 1.97
C ALA A 198 20.71 7.20 1.78
N HIS A 199 21.27 7.01 0.57
CA HIS A 199 22.18 5.90 0.26
C HIS A 199 23.43 5.90 1.15
N LYS A 200 24.02 7.09 1.40
CA LYS A 200 25.17 7.21 2.33
C LYS A 200 24.85 6.72 3.75
N LEU A 201 23.60 6.81 4.16
CA LEU A 201 23.13 6.42 5.49
C LEU A 201 22.48 5.04 5.52
N GLY A 202 22.40 4.35 4.36
CA GLY A 202 21.75 3.05 4.23
C GLY A 202 20.23 3.11 4.43
N ILE A 203 19.59 4.23 4.08
CA ILE A 203 18.16 4.43 4.18
C ILE A 203 17.52 4.00 2.86
N PRO A 204 16.59 3.02 2.85
CA PRO A 204 15.88 2.61 1.64
C PRO A 204 15.03 3.75 1.07
N VAL A 205 15.10 3.89 -0.26
CA VAL A 205 14.44 4.94 -1.01
C VAL A 205 13.33 4.36 -1.87
N PHE A 206 12.11 4.85 -1.64
CA PHE A 206 10.91 4.52 -2.41
C PHE A 206 10.62 5.69 -3.34
N GLY A 207 10.68 5.49 -4.64
CA GLY A 207 10.56 6.59 -5.61
C GLY A 207 9.42 6.44 -6.58
N ILE A 208 8.62 7.50 -6.77
CA ILE A 208 7.74 7.64 -7.93
C ILE A 208 8.62 8.07 -9.11
N VAL A 209 8.76 7.16 -10.08
CA VAL A 209 9.71 7.28 -11.20
C VAL A 209 8.95 7.42 -12.50
N ASP A 210 9.05 8.57 -13.14
CA ASP A 210 8.49 8.80 -14.46
C ASP A 210 9.49 8.35 -15.56
N THR A 211 9.05 8.31 -16.79
CA THR A 211 9.80 7.85 -17.97
C THR A 211 11.08 8.64 -18.26
N ASN A 212 11.28 9.83 -17.70
CA ASN A 212 12.45 10.69 -17.86
C ASN A 212 13.51 10.50 -16.76
N CYS A 213 13.26 9.65 -15.77
CA CYS A 213 14.12 9.39 -14.63
C CYS A 213 14.94 8.11 -14.78
N ASP A 214 15.99 7.97 -13.99
CA ASP A 214 16.78 6.74 -13.89
C ASP A 214 16.21 5.86 -12.76
N PRO A 215 15.68 4.65 -13.05
CA PRO A 215 15.15 3.77 -12.03
C PRO A 215 16.21 3.23 -11.05
N ASP A 216 17.48 3.14 -11.48
CA ASP A 216 18.57 2.63 -10.62
C ASP A 216 18.91 3.56 -9.44
N LEU A 217 18.37 4.78 -9.44
CA LEU A 217 18.58 5.75 -8.36
C LEU A 217 17.79 5.41 -7.09
N VAL A 218 16.80 4.52 -7.14
CA VAL A 218 15.92 4.21 -6.02
C VAL A 218 15.86 2.70 -5.79
N ASP A 219 15.69 2.29 -4.53
CA ASP A 219 15.65 0.88 -4.17
C ASP A 219 14.29 0.24 -4.53
N TYR A 220 13.21 0.99 -4.35
CA TYR A 220 11.85 0.57 -4.70
C TYR A 220 11.30 1.50 -5.77
N VAL A 221 11.33 1.03 -7.01
CA VAL A 221 10.86 1.78 -8.18
C VAL A 221 9.35 1.66 -8.29
N ILE A 222 8.65 2.79 -8.30
CA ILE A 222 7.22 2.86 -8.55
C ILE A 222 7.02 3.64 -9.85
N PRO A 223 6.82 2.95 -10.99
CA PRO A 223 6.63 3.63 -12.26
C PRO A 223 5.31 4.40 -12.25
N GLY A 224 5.35 5.69 -12.51
CA GLY A 224 4.15 6.52 -12.50
C GLY A 224 4.41 7.97 -12.87
N ASN A 225 3.32 8.67 -13.17
CA ASN A 225 3.32 10.08 -13.51
C ASN A 225 3.62 10.95 -12.29
N ASP A 226 4.62 11.78 -12.38
CA ASP A 226 5.03 12.72 -11.34
C ASP A 226 4.57 14.17 -11.58
N ASP A 227 3.90 14.43 -12.73
CA ASP A 227 3.39 15.75 -13.12
C ASP A 227 1.89 15.94 -12.79
N ALA A 228 1.11 14.88 -12.72
CA ALA A 228 -0.31 14.94 -12.42
C ALA A 228 -0.54 14.93 -10.89
N ILE A 229 -1.13 15.99 -10.35
CA ILE A 229 -1.43 16.11 -8.90
C ILE A 229 -2.23 14.92 -8.38
N ARG A 230 -3.26 14.48 -9.13
CA ARG A 230 -4.09 13.32 -8.74
C ARG A 230 -3.30 12.02 -8.72
N ALA A 231 -2.42 11.80 -9.71
CA ALA A 231 -1.58 10.61 -9.79
C ALA A 231 -0.63 10.53 -8.59
N VAL A 232 0.08 11.61 -8.30
CA VAL A 232 0.99 11.70 -7.16
C VAL A 232 0.23 11.50 -5.84
N LYS A 233 -0.93 12.14 -5.67
CA LYS A 233 -1.74 12.00 -4.44
C LYS A 233 -2.18 10.57 -4.18
N ILE A 234 -2.66 9.86 -5.20
CA ILE A 234 -3.08 8.46 -5.06
C ILE A 234 -1.89 7.57 -4.71
N VAL A 235 -0.78 7.67 -5.44
CA VAL A 235 0.38 6.81 -5.17
C VAL A 235 0.96 7.08 -3.78
N LEU A 236 1.11 8.35 -3.38
CA LEU A 236 1.56 8.69 -2.03
C LEU A 236 0.56 8.24 -0.96
N GLY A 237 -0.74 8.37 -1.21
CA GLY A 237 -1.80 7.94 -0.30
C GLY A 237 -1.78 6.42 -0.07
N VAL A 238 -1.61 5.64 -1.14
CA VAL A 238 -1.48 4.18 -1.05
C VAL A 238 -0.23 3.78 -0.26
N LEU A 239 0.93 4.38 -0.54
CA LEU A 239 2.15 4.11 0.23
C LEU A 239 2.01 4.53 1.70
N ASN A 240 1.32 5.64 1.94
CA ASN A 240 1.06 6.12 3.29
C ASN A 240 0.10 5.23 4.07
N ASN A 241 -0.82 4.53 3.39
CA ASN A 241 -1.68 3.56 4.01
C ASN A 241 -0.90 2.42 4.68
N ALA A 242 0.23 1.99 4.09
CA ALA A 242 1.12 1.00 4.72
C ALA A 242 1.63 1.47 6.08
N ILE A 243 1.96 2.76 6.18
CA ILE A 243 2.46 3.38 7.42
C ILE A 243 1.30 3.56 8.41
N CYS A 244 0.14 4.03 7.95
CA CYS A 244 -1.05 4.22 8.77
C CYS A 244 -1.56 2.90 9.35
N GLU A 245 -1.57 1.83 8.55
CA GLU A 245 -1.95 0.49 8.98
C GLU A 245 -1.03 -0.03 10.09
N ALA A 246 0.29 0.12 9.93
CA ALA A 246 1.26 -0.28 10.95
C ALA A 246 1.12 0.53 12.26
N TYR A 247 0.68 1.79 12.17
CA TYR A 247 0.47 2.65 13.34
C TYR A 247 -0.96 2.60 13.90
N GLY A 248 -1.86 1.79 13.33
CA GLY A 248 -3.26 1.71 13.74
C GLY A 248 -4.08 2.98 13.45
N LYS A 249 -3.68 3.76 12.43
CA LYS A 249 -4.38 4.95 11.97
C LYS A 249 -5.41 4.63 10.89
N PRO A 250 -6.40 5.50 10.64
CA PRO A 250 -7.38 5.28 9.58
C PRO A 250 -6.69 5.21 8.20
N VAL A 251 -7.11 4.23 7.42
CA VAL A 251 -6.63 3.95 6.06
C VAL A 251 -7.66 4.47 5.06
N GLU A 252 -7.21 5.11 3.99
CA GLU A 252 -8.06 5.52 2.87
C GLU A 252 -8.20 4.38 1.87
N ASP A 253 -9.39 4.23 1.30
CA ASP A 253 -9.70 3.15 0.39
C ASP A 253 -9.47 3.57 -1.07
N TYR A 254 -8.52 2.93 -1.72
CA TYR A 254 -8.17 3.12 -3.14
C TYR A 254 -8.55 1.91 -4.00
N ILE A 255 -9.54 1.11 -3.55
CA ILE A 255 -10.04 -0.07 -4.25
C ILE A 255 -11.48 0.17 -4.70
N THR A 256 -11.78 -0.08 -5.97
CA THR A 256 -13.16 0.01 -6.48
C THR A 256 -13.98 -1.18 -5.99
N GLU A 257 -15.30 -0.98 -5.83
CA GLU A 257 -16.22 -2.05 -5.44
C GLU A 257 -16.17 -3.26 -6.38
N GLU A 258 -15.96 -3.02 -7.68
CA GLU A 258 -15.81 -4.09 -8.68
C GLU A 258 -14.56 -4.94 -8.44
N ASP A 259 -13.45 -4.32 -8.04
CA ASP A 259 -12.21 -5.02 -7.79
C ASP A 259 -12.23 -5.73 -6.43
N LYS A 260 -12.95 -5.22 -5.44
CA LYS A 260 -13.25 -5.92 -4.18
C LYS A 260 -14.02 -7.22 -4.43
N VAL A 261 -15.05 -7.15 -5.30
CA VAL A 261 -15.83 -8.35 -5.68
C VAL A 261 -14.98 -9.36 -6.46
N LYS A 262 -14.10 -8.89 -7.37
CA LYS A 262 -13.18 -9.77 -8.10
C LYS A 262 -12.13 -10.41 -7.18
N ALA A 263 -11.64 -9.68 -6.19
CA ALA A 263 -10.68 -10.21 -5.20
C ALA A 263 -11.33 -11.29 -4.35
N SER A 264 -12.52 -11.05 -3.81
CA SER A 264 -13.27 -12.03 -3.02
C SER A 264 -13.64 -13.28 -3.84
N ALA A 265 -14.01 -13.13 -5.12
CA ALA A 265 -14.27 -14.25 -6.02
C ALA A 265 -13.01 -15.09 -6.32
N LYS A 266 -11.83 -14.45 -6.42
CA LYS A 266 -10.55 -15.16 -6.58
C LYS A 266 -10.14 -15.91 -5.30
N GLU A 267 -10.40 -15.33 -4.12
CA GLU A 267 -10.17 -16.00 -2.84
C GLU A 267 -10.99 -17.29 -2.73
N VAL A 268 -12.31 -17.19 -2.96
CA VAL A 268 -13.20 -18.36 -2.96
C VAL A 268 -12.73 -19.41 -3.96
N ALA A 269 -12.33 -19.01 -5.16
CA ALA A 269 -11.83 -19.95 -6.17
C ALA A 269 -10.50 -20.63 -5.78
N ASN A 270 -9.64 -19.95 -5.04
CA ASN A 270 -8.39 -20.51 -4.53
C ASN A 270 -8.62 -21.43 -3.34
N ASP A 271 -9.52 -21.08 -2.43
CA ASP A 271 -9.91 -21.90 -1.28
C ASP A 271 -10.56 -23.22 -1.74
N VAL A 272 -11.42 -23.18 -2.76
CA VAL A 272 -11.97 -24.36 -3.41
C VAL A 272 -10.89 -25.23 -4.05
N LYS A 273 -9.86 -24.63 -4.66
CA LYS A 273 -8.72 -25.39 -5.24
C LYS A 273 -7.84 -26.03 -4.14
N GLU A 274 -7.65 -25.38 -3.02
CA GLU A 274 -6.89 -25.92 -1.88
C GLU A 274 -7.66 -27.08 -1.22
N LEU A 275 -8.95 -26.90 -0.95
CA LEU A 275 -9.83 -27.95 -0.47
C LEU A 275 -9.84 -29.16 -1.42
N ALA A 276 -9.89 -28.94 -2.73
CA ALA A 276 -9.80 -30.00 -3.73
C ALA A 276 -8.45 -30.74 -3.69
N LYS A 277 -7.34 -30.06 -3.41
CA LYS A 277 -6.01 -30.69 -3.22
C LYS A 277 -5.95 -31.51 -1.95
N ASP A 278 -6.52 -31.03 -0.86
CA ASP A 278 -6.53 -31.74 0.42
C ASP A 278 -7.45 -32.97 0.38
N VAL A 279 -8.62 -32.83 -0.22
CA VAL A 279 -9.52 -33.99 -0.51
C VAL A 279 -8.80 -35.01 -1.37
N LYS A 280 -8.05 -34.59 -2.41
CA LYS A 280 -7.28 -35.49 -3.24
C LYS A 280 -6.19 -36.21 -2.47
N LYS A 281 -5.44 -35.55 -1.58
CA LYS A 281 -4.43 -36.16 -0.70
C LYS A 281 -5.06 -37.18 0.27
N VAL A 282 -6.21 -36.84 0.87
CA VAL A 282 -6.91 -37.73 1.79
C VAL A 282 -7.45 -38.99 1.06
N VAL A 283 -7.96 -38.81 -0.16
CA VAL A 283 -8.44 -39.93 -1.02
C VAL A 283 -7.25 -40.81 -1.45
N GLU A 284 -6.14 -40.23 -1.88
CA GLU A 284 -4.92 -40.98 -2.24
C GLU A 284 -4.35 -41.77 -1.05
N LYS A 285 -4.38 -41.19 0.15
CA LYS A 285 -3.92 -41.84 1.39
C LYS A 285 -4.85 -43.02 1.79
N LYS A 286 -6.17 -42.85 1.67
CA LYS A 286 -7.14 -43.93 1.92
C LYS A 286 -7.13 -45.02 0.85
N VAL A 287 -6.84 -44.68 -0.42
CA VAL A 287 -6.71 -45.65 -1.51
C VAL A 287 -5.43 -46.47 -1.39
N SER A 288 -4.34 -45.95 -0.83
CA SER A 288 -3.12 -46.72 -0.56
C SER A 288 -3.24 -47.70 0.62
N GLU A 289 -4.20 -47.49 1.53
CA GLU A 289 -4.46 -48.37 2.68
C GLU A 289 -5.45 -49.52 2.39
N VAL A 290 -6.14 -49.53 1.24
CA VAL A 290 -7.13 -50.54 0.87
C VAL A 290 -6.58 -51.50 -0.18
N ALA A 291 -6.62 -52.81 0.10
CA ALA A 291 -6.10 -53.91 -0.70
C ALA A 291 -6.65 -53.94 -2.15
N PRO A 292 -5.95 -54.61 -3.10
CA PRO A 292 -6.09 -54.46 -4.58
C PRO A 292 -7.41 -54.86 -5.20
N LYS A 293 -8.41 -55.33 -4.46
CA LYS A 293 -9.76 -55.67 -4.97
C LYS A 293 -10.76 -54.50 -5.06
N ALA A 294 -10.38 -53.30 -4.63
CA ALA A 294 -11.23 -52.11 -4.66
C ALA A 294 -10.87 -51.10 -5.77
N LEU A 295 -9.94 -51.44 -6.67
CA LEU A 295 -9.44 -50.48 -7.67
C LEU A 295 -10.49 -50.07 -8.72
N GLU A 296 -11.41 -50.96 -9.09
CA GLU A 296 -12.47 -50.64 -10.06
C GLU A 296 -13.53 -49.66 -9.50
N LYS A 297 -13.93 -49.85 -8.23
CA LYS A 297 -14.87 -48.92 -7.58
C LYS A 297 -14.25 -47.56 -7.24
N ALA A 298 -12.94 -47.48 -7.05
CA ALA A 298 -12.25 -46.24 -6.78
C ALA A 298 -12.11 -45.34 -8.03
N HIS A 299 -12.15 -45.91 -9.23
CA HIS A 299 -12.13 -45.16 -10.49
C HIS A 299 -13.47 -44.47 -10.76
N GLU A 300 -14.59 -45.13 -10.48
CA GLU A 300 -15.95 -44.54 -10.59
C GLU A 300 -16.15 -43.38 -9.58
N VAL A 301 -15.70 -43.57 -8.33
CA VAL A 301 -15.78 -42.52 -7.31
C VAL A 301 -14.86 -41.30 -7.64
N LYS A 302 -13.74 -41.54 -8.33
CA LYS A 302 -12.85 -40.44 -8.78
C LYS A 302 -13.46 -39.58 -9.88
N GLU A 303 -14.22 -40.17 -10.79
CA GLU A 303 -14.92 -39.41 -11.84
C GLU A 303 -16.12 -38.64 -11.27
N THR A 304 -16.93 -39.29 -10.44
CA THR A 304 -18.09 -38.62 -9.79
C THR A 304 -17.70 -37.47 -8.87
N VAL A 305 -16.61 -37.59 -8.11
CA VAL A 305 -16.09 -36.49 -7.29
C VAL A 305 -15.53 -35.36 -8.16
N LYS A 306 -14.94 -35.68 -9.31
CA LYS A 306 -14.41 -34.67 -10.23
C LYS A 306 -15.50 -33.88 -10.95
N GLU A 307 -16.61 -34.56 -11.28
CA GLU A 307 -17.81 -33.90 -11.81
C GLU A 307 -18.53 -33.06 -10.77
N ALA A 308 -18.75 -33.59 -9.56
CA ALA A 308 -19.39 -32.84 -8.46
C ALA A 308 -18.62 -31.61 -8.04
N VAL A 309 -17.27 -31.67 -7.99
CA VAL A 309 -16.43 -30.51 -7.69
C VAL A 309 -16.48 -29.46 -8.82
N LYS A 310 -16.69 -29.91 -10.07
CA LYS A 310 -16.80 -29.00 -11.23
C LYS A 310 -18.17 -28.33 -11.27
N GLU A 311 -19.22 -29.04 -10.88
CA GLU A 311 -20.58 -28.53 -10.74
C GLU A 311 -20.67 -27.49 -9.59
N ILE A 312 -20.17 -27.82 -8.41
CA ILE A 312 -20.13 -26.90 -7.26
C ILE A 312 -19.33 -25.65 -7.59
N ALA A 313 -18.21 -25.77 -8.32
CA ALA A 313 -17.40 -24.62 -8.73
C ALA A 313 -18.07 -23.72 -9.78
N SER A 314 -18.98 -24.29 -10.60
CA SER A 314 -19.80 -23.51 -11.56
C SER A 314 -20.96 -22.81 -10.85
N ASP A 315 -21.65 -23.49 -9.96
CA ASP A 315 -22.81 -22.97 -9.23
C ASP A 315 -22.44 -21.85 -8.27
N VAL A 316 -21.32 -21.99 -7.54
CA VAL A 316 -20.79 -20.94 -6.65
C VAL A 316 -20.35 -19.69 -7.43
N LYS A 317 -19.88 -19.86 -8.67
CA LYS A 317 -19.50 -18.75 -9.56
C LYS A 317 -20.72 -18.02 -10.13
N GLU A 318 -21.77 -18.74 -10.51
CA GLU A 318 -23.00 -18.15 -11.03
C GLU A 318 -23.81 -17.44 -9.92
N GLU A 319 -23.98 -18.04 -8.76
CA GLU A 319 -24.70 -17.42 -7.63
C GLU A 319 -24.00 -16.16 -7.12
N SER A 320 -22.67 -16.13 -7.04
CA SER A 320 -21.94 -14.97 -6.55
C SER A 320 -22.00 -13.77 -7.51
N VAL A 321 -22.05 -14.01 -8.81
CA VAL A 321 -22.17 -12.98 -9.86
C VAL A 321 -23.61 -12.46 -9.93
N ASP A 322 -24.62 -13.32 -9.73
CA ASP A 322 -26.02 -12.92 -9.82
C ASP A 322 -26.47 -12.08 -8.62
N LEU A 323 -26.01 -12.40 -7.40
CA LEU A 323 -26.33 -11.59 -6.21
C LEU A 323 -25.75 -10.17 -6.28
N ALA A 324 -24.55 -10.01 -6.85
CA ALA A 324 -23.93 -8.70 -7.01
C ALA A 324 -24.63 -7.80 -8.07
N LYS A 325 -25.29 -8.40 -9.06
CA LYS A 325 -26.03 -7.70 -10.11
C LYS A 325 -27.43 -7.27 -9.68
N LYS A 326 -27.99 -7.87 -8.61
CA LYS A 326 -29.35 -7.57 -8.15
C LYS A 326 -29.45 -6.21 -7.45
N THR A 327 -30.59 -5.59 -7.58
CA THR A 327 -30.90 -4.32 -6.91
C THR A 327 -31.15 -4.52 -5.40
N VAL A 328 -30.99 -3.46 -4.60
CA VAL A 328 -31.21 -3.52 -3.15
C VAL A 328 -32.65 -3.96 -2.81
N ALA A 329 -33.62 -3.65 -3.66
CA ALA A 329 -35.01 -4.05 -3.50
C ALA A 329 -35.19 -5.57 -3.67
N GLU A 330 -34.55 -6.16 -4.68
CA GLU A 330 -34.57 -7.60 -4.92
C GLU A 330 -33.83 -8.39 -3.84
N LEU A 331 -32.67 -7.88 -3.40
CA LEU A 331 -31.94 -8.48 -2.29
C LEU A 331 -32.72 -8.47 -0.96
N LYS A 332 -33.49 -7.42 -0.69
CA LYS A 332 -34.38 -7.35 0.46
C LYS A 332 -35.57 -8.30 0.36
N ALA A 333 -36.09 -8.52 -0.85
CA ALA A 333 -37.14 -9.51 -1.10
C ALA A 333 -36.64 -10.93 -0.82
N MET A 334 -35.44 -11.28 -1.33
CA MET A 334 -34.79 -12.56 -1.07
C MET A 334 -34.45 -12.78 0.41
N ALA A 335 -33.95 -11.74 1.10
CA ALA A 335 -33.65 -11.80 2.53
C ALA A 335 -34.92 -11.97 3.39
N LYS A 336 -36.07 -11.49 2.91
CA LYS A 336 -37.37 -11.72 3.52
C LYS A 336 -37.85 -13.17 3.36
N GLU A 337 -37.66 -13.74 2.16
CA GLU A 337 -37.99 -15.16 1.89
C GLU A 337 -37.06 -16.12 2.66
N ALA A 338 -35.81 -15.75 2.86
CA ALA A 338 -34.84 -16.49 3.66
C ALA A 338 -34.99 -16.29 5.18
N ASN A 339 -36.01 -15.56 5.64
CA ASN A 339 -36.32 -15.28 7.07
C ASN A 339 -35.12 -14.64 7.83
N ILE A 340 -34.35 -13.76 7.20
CA ILE A 340 -33.21 -13.08 7.84
C ILE A 340 -33.76 -11.94 8.74
N GLU A 341 -33.50 -12.00 10.04
CA GLU A 341 -33.94 -10.95 10.97
C GLU A 341 -33.21 -9.63 10.70
N GLY A 342 -33.97 -8.52 10.67
CA GLY A 342 -33.40 -7.18 10.53
C GLY A 342 -33.02 -6.73 9.09
N TYR A 343 -33.35 -7.50 8.06
CA TYR A 343 -33.01 -7.25 6.64
C TYR A 343 -33.39 -5.86 6.12
N SER A 344 -34.41 -5.22 6.67
CA SER A 344 -34.90 -3.91 6.23
C SER A 344 -33.93 -2.76 6.51
N LYS A 345 -33.03 -2.92 7.49
CA LYS A 345 -32.04 -1.92 7.91
C LYS A 345 -30.65 -2.16 7.32
N LEU A 346 -30.42 -3.32 6.71
CA LEU A 346 -29.12 -3.70 6.15
C LEU A 346 -28.83 -2.99 4.83
N LYS A 347 -27.56 -2.64 4.62
CA LYS A 347 -27.03 -2.12 3.35
C LYS A 347 -26.84 -3.25 2.35
N LYS A 348 -26.59 -2.92 1.06
CA LYS A 348 -26.45 -3.89 -0.03
C LYS A 348 -25.45 -5.01 0.28
N ASP A 349 -24.29 -4.65 0.80
CA ASP A 349 -23.21 -5.59 1.09
C ASP A 349 -23.52 -6.50 2.29
N GLU A 350 -24.18 -5.95 3.28
CA GLU A 350 -24.65 -6.69 4.45
C GLU A 350 -25.75 -7.68 4.08
N LEU A 351 -26.63 -7.31 3.12
CA LEU A 351 -27.67 -8.20 2.58
C LEU A 351 -27.06 -9.35 1.78
N ILE A 352 -26.07 -9.07 0.94
CA ILE A 352 -25.34 -10.09 0.16
C ILE A 352 -24.63 -11.08 1.11
N ASN A 353 -23.97 -10.57 2.15
CA ASN A 353 -23.29 -11.41 3.14
C ASN A 353 -24.27 -12.23 4.00
N ALA A 354 -25.45 -11.69 4.30
CA ALA A 354 -26.49 -12.39 5.05
C ALA A 354 -27.17 -13.49 4.21
N LEU A 355 -27.29 -13.29 2.89
CA LEU A 355 -27.85 -14.26 1.94
C LEU A 355 -26.85 -15.38 1.55
N ARG A 356 -25.56 -15.21 1.86
CA ARG A 356 -24.50 -16.20 1.65
C ARG A 356 -24.29 -17.15 2.85
N LYS A 357 -24.86 -16.86 3.99
CA LYS A 357 -24.83 -17.71 5.19
C LYS A 357 -25.98 -18.70 5.18
#